data_4653914aabc944c21e2d91f17f26f1d3
#
_entry.id   4653914aabc944c21e2d91f17f26f1d3
#
_cell.length_a   1.000
_cell.length_b   1.000
_cell.length_c   1.000
_cell.angle_alpha   90.00
_cell.angle_beta   90.00
_cell.angle_gamma   90.00
#
_symmetry.space_group_name_H-M   'P 1'
#
loop_
_entity.id
_entity.type
_entity.pdbx_description
1 polymer ?
#
loop_
_entity_poly.entity_id
_entity_poly.type
_entity_poly.pdbx_seq_one_letter_code
_entity_poly.pdbx_strand_id
1 'polypeptide(L)'
;MMTHPGKKLNFMGNELAEYKEWDEKKALGWVLLKYPQHDSFHKYFSDLNHMILSHPALYQYDYYPEGFEWLVVDDNQQSVFAYARYAPDGEVLICIMNFVGNTHEGYKIPVPVAGTYKEIINTDTDCYTGSHFINKRAIKSKKVPAVHKENSIAVNIAPFSAMVFELKRN
;
A
#
# COMPACT_ATOMS: atom_id res chain seq x y z
N MET A 1 5.16 0.67 -6.86
CA MET A 1 6.45 -0.04 -6.97
C MET A 1 6.73 -0.89 -5.73
N MET A 2 6.73 -0.36 -4.52
CA MET A 2 7.20 -1.06 -3.30
C MET A 2 6.41 -2.31 -2.94
N THR A 3 5.12 -2.38 -3.23
CA THR A 3 4.26 -3.54 -2.94
C THR A 3 4.01 -4.46 -4.14
N HIS A 4 4.33 -4.01 -5.36
CA HIS A 4 4.20 -4.82 -6.58
C HIS A 4 5.33 -5.83 -6.69
N PRO A 5 5.13 -7.03 -7.31
CA PRO A 5 6.21 -7.98 -7.56
C PRO A 5 7.39 -7.39 -8.33
N GLY A 6 8.56 -7.96 -8.13
CA GLY A 6 9.81 -7.57 -8.77
C GLY A 6 10.70 -6.72 -7.89
N LYS A 7 11.93 -6.51 -8.36
CA LYS A 7 12.96 -5.74 -7.63
C LYS A 7 12.53 -4.29 -7.43
N LYS A 8 12.78 -3.79 -6.22
CA LYS A 8 12.50 -2.40 -5.86
C LYS A 8 13.67 -1.53 -6.32
N LEU A 9 13.37 -0.41 -6.95
CA LEU A 9 14.35 0.55 -7.42
C LEU A 9 14.06 1.93 -6.84
N ASN A 10 15.02 2.47 -6.11
CA ASN A 10 15.06 3.90 -5.79
C ASN A 10 16.21 4.53 -6.55
N PHE A 11 16.03 5.75 -7.02
CA PHE A 11 17.04 6.44 -7.81
C PHE A 11 17.18 7.90 -7.38
N MET A 12 18.39 8.32 -7.12
CA MET A 12 18.94 9.67 -6.94
C MET A 12 17.92 10.76 -6.54
N GLY A 13 17.56 10.83 -5.26
CA GLY A 13 16.70 11.89 -4.73
C GLY A 13 15.20 11.60 -4.73
N ASN A 14 14.76 10.43 -5.23
CA ASN A 14 13.36 10.04 -5.14
C ASN A 14 12.86 10.02 -3.70
N GLU A 15 13.71 9.60 -2.75
CA GLU A 15 13.41 9.56 -1.32
C GLU A 15 13.22 10.94 -0.69
N LEU A 16 13.66 11.98 -1.38
CA LEU A 16 13.51 13.38 -0.97
C LEU A 16 12.37 14.09 -1.69
N ALA A 17 11.70 13.42 -2.65
CA ALA A 17 10.77 14.02 -3.60
C ALA A 17 11.39 15.25 -4.30
N GLU A 18 12.63 15.13 -4.78
CA GLU A 18 13.37 16.25 -5.35
C GLU A 18 12.70 16.77 -6.62
N TYR A 19 12.59 18.09 -6.75
CA TYR A 19 11.99 18.74 -7.91
C TYR A 19 12.90 18.80 -9.13
N LYS A 20 14.22 18.72 -8.89
CA LYS A 20 15.21 18.80 -9.96
C LYS A 20 15.44 17.42 -10.54
N GLU A 21 15.73 17.40 -11.83
CA GLU A 21 16.26 16.21 -12.45
C GLU A 21 17.61 15.84 -11.82
N TRP A 22 17.89 14.54 -11.72
CA TRP A 22 19.13 14.04 -11.14
C TRP A 22 20.36 14.53 -11.91
N ASP A 23 21.46 14.70 -11.20
CA ASP A 23 22.74 15.10 -11.75
C ASP A 23 23.85 14.39 -10.95
N GLU A 24 24.55 13.45 -11.57
CA GLU A 24 25.60 12.65 -10.93
C GLU A 24 26.79 13.49 -10.45
N LYS A 25 26.90 14.75 -10.91
CA LYS A 25 27.99 15.69 -10.53
C LYS A 25 27.62 16.56 -9.33
N LYS A 26 26.40 16.44 -8.83
CA LYS A 26 25.90 17.27 -7.72
C LYS A 26 25.43 16.42 -6.57
N ALA A 27 25.53 16.97 -5.36
CA ALA A 27 24.90 16.39 -4.18
C ALA A 27 23.37 16.46 -4.28
N LEU A 28 22.70 15.48 -3.69
CA LEU A 28 21.24 15.51 -3.51
C LEU A 28 20.80 16.72 -2.68
N GLY A 29 19.57 17.16 -2.89
CA GLY A 29 18.99 18.32 -2.23
C GLY A 29 18.61 18.10 -0.77
N TRP A 30 19.51 17.63 0.10
CA TRP A 30 19.27 17.35 1.52
C TRP A 30 18.62 18.51 2.29
N VAL A 31 18.79 19.74 1.81
CA VAL A 31 18.13 20.93 2.38
C VAL A 31 16.61 20.84 2.31
N LEU A 32 16.05 20.05 1.40
CA LEU A 32 14.62 19.82 1.25
C LEU A 32 13.98 19.23 2.53
N LEU A 33 14.73 18.47 3.32
CA LEU A 33 14.24 17.91 4.60
C LEU A 33 13.89 18.97 5.65
N LYS A 34 14.25 20.24 5.42
CA LYS A 34 13.77 21.36 6.25
C LYS A 34 12.28 21.72 5.99
N TYR A 35 11.72 21.24 4.90
CA TYR A 35 10.33 21.50 4.53
C TYR A 35 9.44 20.31 4.90
N PRO A 36 8.33 20.53 5.63
CA PRO A 36 7.51 19.44 6.18
C PRO A 36 7.04 18.40 5.15
N GLN A 37 6.73 18.83 3.92
CA GLN A 37 6.26 17.93 2.86
C GLN A 37 7.36 16.95 2.42
N HIS A 38 8.59 17.41 2.29
CA HIS A 38 9.72 16.56 1.92
C HIS A 38 10.15 15.66 3.08
N ASP A 39 10.15 16.17 4.31
CA ASP A 39 10.47 15.40 5.50
C ASP A 39 9.44 14.27 5.71
N SER A 40 8.16 14.58 5.62
CA SER A 40 7.10 13.57 5.74
C SER A 40 7.13 12.54 4.60
N PHE A 41 7.47 12.95 3.38
CA PHE A 41 7.67 12.02 2.26
C PHE A 41 8.88 11.12 2.51
N HIS A 42 9.99 11.67 2.99
CA HIS A 42 11.17 10.89 3.34
C HIS A 42 10.87 9.88 4.46
N LYS A 43 10.10 10.29 5.47
CA LYS A 43 9.59 9.37 6.49
C LYS A 43 8.74 8.26 5.88
N TYR A 44 7.78 8.60 5.01
CA TYR A 44 6.97 7.61 4.30
C TYR A 44 7.84 6.61 3.53
N PHE A 45 8.85 7.10 2.82
CA PHE A 45 9.77 6.26 2.06
C PHE A 45 10.57 5.31 2.97
N SER A 46 11.02 5.80 4.12
CA SER A 46 11.67 4.99 5.17
C SER A 46 10.74 3.90 5.69
N ASP A 47 9.48 4.26 6.02
CA ASP A 47 8.48 3.31 6.52
C ASP A 47 8.13 2.23 5.48
N LEU A 48 8.10 2.59 4.17
CA LEU A 48 7.97 1.61 3.09
C LEU A 48 9.13 0.62 3.03
N ASN A 49 10.37 1.07 3.20
CA ASN A 49 11.54 0.20 3.23
C ASN A 49 11.50 -0.75 4.44
N HIS A 50 11.14 -0.26 5.61
CA HIS A 50 10.95 -1.10 6.79
C HIS A 50 9.82 -2.11 6.60
N MET A 51 8.71 -1.71 5.98
CA MET A 51 7.61 -2.61 5.66
C MET A 51 8.07 -3.74 4.74
N ILE A 52 8.85 -3.45 3.68
CA ILE A 52 9.38 -4.49 2.78
C ILE A 52 10.25 -5.48 3.55
N LEU A 53 11.16 -5.00 4.39
CA LEU A 53 12.05 -5.86 5.16
C LEU A 53 11.30 -6.71 6.20
N SER A 54 10.17 -6.22 6.71
CA SER A 54 9.39 -6.88 7.76
C SER A 54 8.36 -7.88 7.23
N HIS A 55 7.99 -7.79 5.95
CA HIS A 55 6.91 -8.57 5.36
C HIS A 55 7.42 -9.48 4.22
N PRO A 56 7.66 -10.76 4.48
CA PRO A 56 8.08 -11.76 3.48
C PRO A 56 7.22 -11.79 2.22
N ALA A 57 5.91 -11.52 2.34
CA ALA A 57 5.01 -11.45 1.20
C ALA A 57 5.40 -10.41 0.15
N LEU A 58 6.23 -9.42 0.49
CA LEU A 58 6.67 -8.37 -0.43
C LEU A 58 7.93 -8.72 -1.23
N TYR A 59 8.60 -9.87 -0.94
CA TYR A 59 9.83 -10.23 -1.64
C TYR A 59 10.07 -11.71 -1.87
N GLN A 60 9.55 -12.64 -1.02
CA GLN A 60 9.92 -14.05 -1.12
C GLN A 60 9.38 -14.72 -2.39
N TYR A 61 8.18 -14.38 -2.81
CA TYR A 61 7.56 -14.88 -4.04
C TYR A 61 7.52 -13.86 -5.19
N ASP A 62 8.49 -12.93 -5.24
CA ASP A 62 8.50 -11.90 -6.28
C ASP A 62 8.62 -12.45 -7.71
N TYR A 63 9.16 -13.65 -7.88
CA TYR A 63 9.33 -14.31 -9.18
C TYR A 63 8.41 -15.51 -9.39
N TYR A 64 7.47 -15.73 -8.48
CA TYR A 64 6.54 -16.85 -8.54
C TYR A 64 5.11 -16.35 -8.65
N PRO A 65 4.28 -16.95 -9.54
CA PRO A 65 2.88 -16.54 -9.73
C PRO A 65 2.07 -16.63 -8.43
N GLU A 66 2.41 -17.55 -7.54
CA GLU A 66 1.76 -17.76 -6.25
C GLU A 66 1.90 -16.57 -5.31
N GLY A 67 2.86 -15.68 -5.55
CA GLY A 67 3.10 -14.50 -4.72
C GLY A 67 2.19 -13.32 -4.99
N PHE A 68 1.32 -13.40 -6.01
CA PHE A 68 0.51 -12.26 -6.43
C PHE A 68 -0.86 -12.68 -6.97
N GLU A 69 -1.89 -11.96 -6.59
CA GLU A 69 -3.24 -12.16 -7.12
C GLU A 69 -3.97 -10.83 -7.23
N TRP A 70 -4.55 -10.54 -8.39
CA TRP A 70 -5.48 -9.43 -8.54
C TRP A 70 -6.79 -9.68 -7.82
N LEU A 71 -7.26 -8.72 -7.04
CA LEU A 71 -8.54 -8.76 -6.32
C LEU A 71 -9.56 -7.80 -6.93
N VAL A 72 -9.14 -6.60 -7.29
CA VAL A 72 -9.94 -5.60 -8.02
C VAL A 72 -9.04 -5.01 -9.09
N VAL A 73 -9.39 -5.19 -10.37
CA VAL A 73 -8.56 -4.77 -11.51
C VAL A 73 -9.35 -3.98 -12.56
N ASP A 74 -10.66 -4.10 -12.60
CA ASP A 74 -11.54 -3.60 -13.65
C ASP A 74 -12.58 -2.56 -13.19
N ASP A 75 -12.47 -2.06 -11.95
CA ASP A 75 -13.32 -0.95 -11.48
C ASP A 75 -12.84 0.39 -12.03
N ASN A 76 -13.02 0.55 -13.35
CA ASN A 76 -12.62 1.75 -14.07
C ASN A 76 -13.50 2.98 -13.74
N GLN A 77 -14.70 2.78 -13.18
CA GLN A 77 -15.58 3.86 -12.77
C GLN A 77 -15.07 4.56 -11.51
N GLN A 78 -14.52 3.80 -10.58
CA GLN A 78 -13.99 4.31 -9.31
C GLN A 78 -12.46 4.39 -9.29
N SER A 79 -11.78 3.85 -10.30
CA SER A 79 -10.32 3.82 -10.41
C SER A 79 -9.60 3.27 -9.16
N VAL A 80 -10.24 2.26 -8.56
CA VAL A 80 -9.69 1.53 -7.41
C VAL A 80 -9.07 0.23 -7.90
N PHE A 81 -7.85 -0.03 -7.47
CA PHE A 81 -7.14 -1.28 -7.71
C PHE A 81 -6.81 -1.96 -6.39
N ALA A 82 -6.92 -3.29 -6.37
CA ALA A 82 -6.50 -4.07 -5.22
C ALA A 82 -5.87 -5.39 -5.65
N TYR A 83 -4.84 -5.81 -4.94
CA TYR A 83 -4.19 -7.12 -5.11
C TYR A 83 -3.71 -7.69 -3.79
N ALA A 84 -3.58 -9.00 -3.74
CA ALA A 84 -2.96 -9.71 -2.64
C ALA A 84 -1.50 -10.03 -2.92
N ARG A 85 -0.70 -10.04 -1.87
CA ARG A 85 0.67 -10.57 -1.83
C ARG A 85 0.73 -11.70 -0.82
N TYR A 86 1.50 -12.71 -1.15
CA TYR A 86 1.61 -13.93 -0.38
C TYR A 86 3.06 -14.28 -0.08
N ALA A 87 3.28 -14.97 1.05
CA ALA A 87 4.56 -15.60 1.37
C ALA A 87 4.40 -17.10 1.68
N PRO A 88 5.49 -17.89 1.58
CA PRO A 88 5.47 -19.32 1.86
C PRO A 88 5.00 -19.68 3.27
N ASP A 89 5.21 -18.79 4.22
CA ASP A 89 4.84 -18.96 5.63
C ASP A 89 3.35 -18.66 5.90
N GLY A 90 2.57 -18.35 4.85
CA GLY A 90 1.15 -18.06 4.92
C GLY A 90 0.81 -16.59 5.23
N GLU A 91 1.79 -15.68 5.20
CA GLU A 91 1.50 -14.24 5.28
C GLU A 91 0.68 -13.79 4.08
N VAL A 92 -0.33 -12.95 4.34
CA VAL A 92 -1.18 -12.34 3.31
C VAL A 92 -1.26 -10.83 3.55
N LEU A 93 -0.89 -10.07 2.54
CA LEU A 93 -1.09 -8.63 2.49
C LEU A 93 -2.10 -8.26 1.40
N ILE A 94 -2.97 -7.29 1.69
CA ILE A 94 -3.89 -6.71 0.72
C ILE A 94 -3.44 -5.28 0.44
N CYS A 95 -3.05 -5.01 -0.80
CA CYS A 95 -2.62 -3.70 -1.27
C CYS A 95 -3.75 -3.05 -2.05
N ILE A 96 -4.14 -1.83 -1.69
CA ILE A 96 -5.27 -1.10 -2.27
C ILE A 96 -4.77 0.27 -2.70
N MET A 97 -5.18 0.73 -3.89
CA MET A 97 -4.83 2.05 -4.43
C MET A 97 -6.07 2.71 -5.02
N ASN A 98 -6.21 4.00 -4.74
CA ASN A 98 -7.22 4.88 -5.32
C ASN A 98 -6.52 5.97 -6.14
N PHE A 99 -6.78 6.02 -7.44
CA PHE A 99 -6.15 6.98 -8.36
C PHE A 99 -7.02 8.20 -8.69
N VAL A 100 -8.14 8.39 -7.97
CA VAL A 100 -9.04 9.53 -8.16
C VAL A 100 -9.26 10.32 -6.87
N GLY A 101 -9.75 11.55 -7.02
CA GLY A 101 -10.03 12.48 -5.91
C GLY A 101 -11.28 12.17 -5.08
N ASN A 102 -11.90 11.02 -5.27
CA ASN A 102 -13.10 10.62 -4.54
C ASN A 102 -12.74 9.79 -3.30
N THR A 103 -13.44 10.06 -2.20
CA THR A 103 -13.42 9.21 -1.00
C THR A 103 -14.41 8.06 -1.17
N HIS A 104 -14.03 6.87 -0.75
CA HIS A 104 -14.93 5.72 -0.70
C HIS A 104 -15.09 5.24 0.73
N GLU A 105 -16.33 5.21 1.22
CA GLU A 105 -16.65 4.65 2.54
C GLU A 105 -17.22 3.24 2.40
N GLY A 106 -16.67 2.31 3.19
CA GLY A 106 -17.15 0.93 3.20
C GLY A 106 -16.98 0.20 1.87
N TYR A 107 -15.98 0.57 1.07
CA TYR A 107 -15.69 -0.08 -0.22
C TYR A 107 -15.35 -1.55 0.02
N LYS A 108 -15.99 -2.43 -0.74
CA LYS A 108 -15.85 -3.89 -0.57
C LYS A 108 -14.63 -4.39 -1.35
N ILE A 109 -13.63 -4.86 -0.62
CA ILE A 109 -12.47 -5.54 -1.19
C ILE A 109 -12.63 -7.05 -0.97
N PRO A 110 -12.63 -7.88 -2.03
CA PRO A 110 -12.57 -9.32 -1.89
C PRO A 110 -11.27 -9.73 -1.21
N VAL A 111 -11.32 -10.75 -0.35
CA VAL A 111 -10.13 -11.24 0.33
C VAL A 111 -10.00 -12.75 0.19
N PRO A 112 -8.77 -13.27 0.01
CA PRO A 112 -8.54 -14.69 -0.26
C PRO A 112 -8.80 -15.59 0.97
N VAL A 113 -8.59 -15.04 2.17
CA VAL A 113 -8.67 -15.78 3.44
C VAL A 113 -9.63 -15.08 4.38
N ALA A 114 -10.52 -15.85 5.00
CA ALA A 114 -11.37 -15.33 6.07
C ALA A 114 -10.52 -15.01 7.32
N GLY A 115 -10.68 -13.80 7.88
CA GLY A 115 -9.89 -13.40 9.04
C GLY A 115 -10.05 -11.93 9.39
N THR A 116 -9.13 -11.43 10.20
CA THR A 116 -9.08 -10.05 10.63
C THR A 116 -7.91 -9.33 9.96
N TYR A 117 -8.19 -8.25 9.26
CA TYR A 117 -7.21 -7.46 8.51
C TYR A 117 -6.93 -6.14 9.22
N LYS A 118 -5.67 -5.84 9.43
CA LYS A 118 -5.21 -4.57 10.04
C LYS A 118 -4.50 -3.71 9.01
N GLU A 119 -4.90 -2.45 8.90
CA GLU A 119 -4.14 -1.46 8.13
C GLU A 119 -2.77 -1.26 8.77
N ILE A 120 -1.70 -1.46 8.00
CA ILE A 120 -0.31 -1.32 8.45
C ILE A 120 0.38 -0.10 7.86
N ILE A 121 -0.06 0.37 6.71
CA ILE A 121 0.36 1.64 6.11
C ILE A 121 -0.80 2.27 5.33
N ASN A 122 -0.89 3.59 5.37
CA ASN A 122 -1.86 4.37 4.60
C ASN A 122 -1.21 5.73 4.28
N THR A 123 -1.17 6.08 3.00
CA THR A 123 -0.55 7.34 2.55
C THR A 123 -1.28 8.59 3.02
N ASP A 124 -2.55 8.45 3.43
CA ASP A 124 -3.38 9.58 3.92
C ASP A 124 -3.28 9.80 5.45
N THR A 125 -2.36 9.11 6.13
CA THR A 125 -2.11 9.40 7.55
C THR A 125 -1.49 10.79 7.73
N ASP A 126 -1.79 11.44 8.85
CA ASP A 126 -1.27 12.76 9.22
C ASP A 126 0.25 12.83 9.31
N CYS A 127 0.90 11.73 9.72
CA CYS A 127 2.36 11.65 9.77
C CYS A 127 3.04 11.74 8.39
N TYR A 128 2.27 11.59 7.31
CA TYR A 128 2.71 11.81 5.91
C TYR A 128 2.02 13.05 5.30
N THR A 129 1.48 13.95 6.13
CA THR A 129 0.72 15.16 5.74
C THR A 129 -0.60 14.89 5.04
N GLY A 130 -1.17 13.70 5.22
CA GLY A 130 -2.51 13.35 4.73
C GLY A 130 -3.64 13.91 5.61
N SER A 131 -4.88 13.69 5.20
CA SER A 131 -6.08 14.15 5.91
C SER A 131 -6.50 13.26 7.09
N HIS A 132 -5.78 12.15 7.31
CA HIS A 132 -6.03 11.16 8.36
C HIS A 132 -7.34 10.37 8.17
N PHE A 133 -7.76 10.15 6.91
CA PHE A 133 -8.87 9.26 6.60
C PHE A 133 -8.37 7.81 6.52
N ILE A 134 -8.31 7.15 7.67
CA ILE A 134 -7.66 5.86 7.88
C ILE A 134 -8.60 4.83 8.51
N ASN A 135 -8.27 3.54 8.41
CA ASN A 135 -9.00 2.44 9.04
C ASN A 135 -8.38 2.11 10.42
N LYS A 136 -8.76 2.87 11.44
CA LYS A 136 -8.16 2.79 12.81
C LYS A 136 -8.29 1.41 13.47
N ARG A 137 -9.34 0.64 13.15
CA ARG A 137 -9.61 -0.66 13.76
C ARG A 137 -9.35 -1.76 12.76
N ALA A 138 -8.88 -2.91 13.24
CA ALA A 138 -8.79 -4.10 12.43
C ALA A 138 -10.18 -4.53 11.95
N ILE A 139 -10.29 -4.93 10.69
CA ILE A 139 -11.54 -5.22 9.99
C ILE A 139 -11.68 -6.73 9.86
N LYS A 140 -12.74 -7.27 10.44
CA LYS A 140 -13.09 -8.70 10.27
C LYS A 140 -13.76 -8.90 8.91
N SER A 141 -13.29 -9.89 8.14
CA SER A 141 -13.94 -10.27 6.89
C SER A 141 -15.34 -10.81 7.15
N LYS A 142 -16.22 -10.57 6.20
CA LYS A 142 -17.59 -11.10 6.20
C LYS A 142 -17.76 -12.04 5.02
N LYS A 143 -18.61 -13.06 5.17
CA LYS A 143 -19.01 -13.94 4.08
C LYS A 143 -19.97 -13.20 3.14
N VAL A 144 -19.44 -12.24 2.43
CA VAL A 144 -20.12 -11.46 1.38
C VAL A 144 -19.30 -11.65 0.12
N PRO A 145 -19.81 -12.43 -0.84
CA PRO A 145 -19.07 -12.70 -2.08
C PRO A 145 -18.80 -11.43 -2.86
N ALA A 146 -17.58 -11.32 -3.36
CA ALA A 146 -17.15 -10.27 -4.28
C ALA A 146 -16.07 -10.85 -5.22
N VAL A 147 -16.20 -10.60 -6.53
CA VAL A 147 -15.21 -10.96 -7.56
C VAL A 147 -14.55 -12.33 -7.32
N HIS A 148 -15.30 -13.41 -7.45
CA HIS A 148 -14.83 -14.81 -7.28
C HIS A 148 -14.28 -15.19 -5.91
N LYS A 149 -14.42 -14.36 -4.87
CA LYS A 149 -14.07 -14.66 -3.48
C LYS A 149 -15.34 -14.75 -2.63
N GLU A 150 -15.35 -15.69 -1.66
CA GLU A 150 -16.47 -15.85 -0.73
C GLU A 150 -16.50 -14.77 0.36
N ASN A 151 -15.36 -14.19 0.66
CA ASN A 151 -15.18 -13.23 1.75
C ASN A 151 -14.76 -11.88 1.24
N SER A 152 -15.17 -10.83 1.93
CA SER A 152 -14.74 -9.45 1.68
C SER A 152 -14.54 -8.67 2.98
N ILE A 153 -13.75 -7.61 2.90
CA ILE A 153 -13.62 -6.56 3.92
C ILE A 153 -14.24 -5.27 3.39
N ALA A 154 -14.82 -4.48 4.27
CA ALA A 154 -15.31 -3.14 3.93
C ALA A 154 -14.34 -2.09 4.48
N VAL A 155 -13.70 -1.35 3.60
CA VAL A 155 -12.63 -0.40 3.93
C VAL A 155 -13.01 1.02 3.54
N ASN A 156 -12.46 1.98 4.26
CA ASN A 156 -12.50 3.39 3.88
C ASN A 156 -11.25 3.72 3.07
N ILE A 157 -11.41 4.38 1.93
CA ILE A 157 -10.33 4.69 0.99
C ILE A 157 -10.30 6.21 0.77
N ALA A 158 -9.19 6.85 1.11
CA ALA A 158 -8.98 8.26 0.90
C ALA A 158 -8.75 8.60 -0.58
N PRO A 159 -8.94 9.86 -1.01
CA PRO A 159 -8.55 10.31 -2.33
C PRO A 159 -7.06 10.12 -2.61
N PHE A 160 -6.69 9.75 -3.83
CA PHE A 160 -5.29 9.63 -4.27
C PHE A 160 -4.40 8.88 -3.28
N SER A 161 -4.90 7.78 -2.71
CA SER A 161 -4.23 7.07 -1.62
C SER A 161 -3.83 5.65 -1.98
N ALA A 162 -2.84 5.16 -1.24
CA ALA A 162 -2.46 3.75 -1.22
C ALA A 162 -2.42 3.24 0.23
N MET A 163 -2.87 2.02 0.44
CA MET A 163 -2.89 1.40 1.75
C MET A 163 -2.59 -0.08 1.68
N VAL A 164 -2.05 -0.62 2.75
CA VAL A 164 -1.75 -2.05 2.88
C VAL A 164 -2.38 -2.57 4.18
N PHE A 165 -3.07 -3.69 4.04
CA PHE A 165 -3.63 -4.44 5.16
C PHE A 165 -2.90 -5.77 5.32
N GLU A 166 -2.63 -6.15 6.56
CA GLU A 166 -2.09 -7.43 6.94
C GLU A 166 -3.19 -8.33 7.51
N LEU A 167 -3.25 -9.58 7.07
CA LEU A 167 -4.06 -10.62 7.73
C LEU A 167 -3.43 -10.97 9.09
N LYS A 168 -4.15 -10.72 10.17
CA LYS A 168 -3.73 -11.11 11.51
C LYS A 168 -3.72 -12.63 11.65
N ARG A 169 -2.57 -13.19 12.01
CA ARG A 169 -2.48 -14.59 12.44
C ARG A 169 -3.10 -14.73 13.83
N ASN A 170 -3.93 -15.74 14.02
CA ASN A 170 -4.49 -16.10 15.33
C ASN A 170 -3.41 -16.75 16.22
#